data_ff309d0780c7215f626d6158c1feade0
#
_entry.id   ff309d0780c7215f626d6158c1feade0
#
_cell.length_a   1.000
_cell.length_b   1.000
_cell.length_c   1.000
_cell.angle_alpha   90.00
_cell.angle_beta   90.00
_cell.angle_gamma   90.00
#
_symmetry.space_group_name_H-M   'P 1'
#
loop_
_entity.id
_entity.type
_entity.pdbx_description
1 polymer ?
#
loop_
_entity_poly.entity_id
_entity_poly.type
_entity_poly.pdbx_seq_one_letter_code
_entity_poly.pdbx_strand_id
1 'polypeptide(L)'
;MSYRDRLAVGARWQLRLTRGLQVAMVGLFAVGLATKNTGVVVNAAAAFGVSLLPATLERDYDIPLNAGLTLWITTAVFLHALGAVVVPVAGVNVYNFVPWWDHLTHTLSSSIVAAVGYTTARAFDEHSEMVRLPPQFTFAFILVVTLAFGVFWEVIEFAIDEIAALTGGAVLTQYGLRDTMLDLVFDTVGAVVVAVWGTAHLTDIVGAVTGHLDERGADSDR
;
A
#
# COMPACT_ATOMS: atom_id res chain seq x y z
N MET A 1 -4.54 34.83 -0.28
CA MET A 1 -3.78 33.55 -0.16
C MET A 1 -3.56 33.02 -1.56
N SER A 2 -2.31 32.92 -2.03
CA SER A 2 -1.97 32.46 -3.37
C SER A 2 -2.28 30.96 -3.54
N TYR A 3 -2.35 30.48 -4.80
CA TYR A 3 -2.50 29.05 -5.09
C TYR A 3 -1.36 28.22 -4.44
N ARG A 4 -0.12 28.73 -4.51
CA ARG A 4 1.07 28.12 -3.86
C ARG A 4 0.95 28.05 -2.34
N ASP A 5 0.36 29.08 -1.70
CA ASP A 5 0.14 29.07 -0.25
C ASP A 5 -0.87 27.98 0.16
N ARG A 6 -1.91 27.76 -0.65
CA ARG A 6 -2.91 26.70 -0.39
C ARG A 6 -2.30 25.32 -0.53
N LEU A 7 -1.47 25.06 -1.54
CA LEU A 7 -0.76 23.81 -1.71
C LEU A 7 0.22 23.53 -0.56
N ALA A 8 0.97 24.54 -0.12
CA ALA A 8 1.90 24.40 1.00
C ALA A 8 1.18 24.16 2.36
N VAL A 9 0.01 24.76 2.55
CA VAL A 9 -0.83 24.49 3.73
C VAL A 9 -1.38 23.07 3.66
N GLY A 10 -1.86 22.63 2.49
CA GLY A 10 -2.33 21.26 2.27
C GLY A 10 -1.26 20.22 2.57
N ALA A 11 -0.05 20.39 2.05
CA ALA A 11 1.08 19.46 2.29
C ALA A 11 1.46 19.39 3.77
N ARG A 12 1.53 20.53 4.47
CA ARG A 12 1.82 20.53 5.91
C ARG A 12 0.76 19.82 6.74
N TRP A 13 -0.50 19.93 6.37
CA TRP A 13 -1.59 19.22 7.03
C TRP A 13 -1.51 17.71 6.78
N GLN A 14 -1.27 17.31 5.54
CA GLN A 14 -1.08 15.90 5.17
C GLN A 14 0.07 15.26 5.96
N LEU A 15 1.23 15.92 6.07
CA LEU A 15 2.36 15.45 6.87
C LEU A 15 2.04 15.36 8.37
N ARG A 16 1.21 16.26 8.91
CA ARG A 16 0.76 16.17 10.32
C ARG A 16 -0.16 14.96 10.51
N LEU A 17 -1.06 14.69 9.58
CA LEU A 17 -1.91 13.51 9.62
C LEU A 17 -1.08 12.23 9.54
N THR A 18 -0.11 12.16 8.62
CA THR A 18 0.82 11.02 8.51
C THR A 18 1.50 10.74 9.84
N ARG A 19 2.07 11.76 10.49
CA ARG A 19 2.69 11.61 11.81
C ARG A 19 1.69 11.18 12.88
N GLY A 20 0.48 11.71 12.85
CA GLY A 20 -0.60 11.30 13.75
C GLY A 20 -0.94 9.81 13.61
N LEU A 21 -1.04 9.31 12.38
CA LEU A 21 -1.26 7.89 12.09
C LEU A 21 -0.08 7.02 12.54
N GLN A 22 1.15 7.47 12.34
CA GLN A 22 2.35 6.77 12.83
C GLN A 22 2.36 6.66 14.36
N VAL A 23 2.03 7.73 15.05
CA VAL A 23 1.89 7.72 16.53
C VAL A 23 0.77 6.78 16.95
N ALA A 24 -0.36 6.77 16.23
CA ALA A 24 -1.45 5.84 16.49
C ALA A 24 -1.03 4.37 16.31
N MET A 25 -0.21 4.05 15.28
CA MET A 25 0.34 2.68 15.11
C MET A 25 1.21 2.26 16.29
N VAL A 26 2.04 3.18 16.83
CA VAL A 26 2.82 2.91 18.05
C VAL A 26 1.87 2.67 19.24
N GLY A 27 0.77 3.41 19.32
CA GLY A 27 -0.30 3.17 20.32
C GLY A 27 -0.95 1.79 20.16
N LEU A 28 -1.28 1.39 18.92
CA LEU A 28 -1.82 0.05 18.62
C LEU A 28 -0.83 -1.06 19.01
N PHE A 29 0.46 -0.88 18.72
CA PHE A 29 1.50 -1.80 19.14
C PHE A 29 1.53 -1.98 20.67
N ALA A 30 1.49 -0.87 21.43
CA ALA A 30 1.44 -0.90 22.87
C ALA A 30 0.17 -1.58 23.41
N VAL A 31 -0.98 -1.34 22.79
CA VAL A 31 -2.25 -2.03 23.12
C VAL A 31 -2.11 -3.53 22.85
N GLY A 32 -1.55 -3.93 21.71
CA GLY A 32 -1.31 -5.34 21.38
C GLY A 32 -0.44 -6.05 22.43
N LEU A 33 0.63 -5.39 22.89
CA LEU A 33 1.49 -5.90 23.97
C LEU A 33 0.71 -6.03 25.29
N ALA A 34 -0.03 -5.01 25.68
CA ALA A 34 -0.79 -4.99 26.93
C ALA A 34 -1.90 -6.05 26.97
N THR A 35 -2.53 -6.31 25.82
CA THR A 35 -3.59 -7.31 25.67
C THR A 35 -3.09 -8.71 25.28
N LYS A 36 -1.76 -8.86 25.10
CA LYS A 36 -1.10 -10.09 24.61
C LYS A 36 -1.68 -10.58 23.29
N ASN A 37 -2.11 -9.67 22.43
CA ASN A 37 -2.65 -9.96 21.11
C ASN A 37 -1.54 -9.89 20.06
N THR A 38 -0.99 -11.05 19.69
CA THR A 38 0.11 -11.17 18.71
C THR A 38 -0.26 -10.59 17.35
N GLY A 39 -1.51 -10.77 16.90
CA GLY A 39 -2.00 -10.22 15.64
C GLY A 39 -1.90 -8.71 15.59
N VAL A 40 -2.38 -8.01 16.64
CA VAL A 40 -2.28 -6.55 16.74
C VAL A 40 -0.82 -6.10 16.80
N VAL A 41 0.03 -6.79 17.55
CA VAL A 41 1.47 -6.45 17.65
C VAL A 41 2.14 -6.53 16.29
N VAL A 42 1.98 -7.65 15.58
CA VAL A 42 2.65 -7.89 14.29
C VAL A 42 2.12 -6.92 13.23
N ASN A 43 0.80 -6.77 13.12
CA ASN A 43 0.20 -5.87 12.13
C ASN A 43 0.58 -4.40 12.38
N ALA A 44 0.58 -3.94 13.63
CA ALA A 44 0.97 -2.57 13.97
C ALA A 44 2.47 -2.32 13.70
N ALA A 45 3.35 -3.28 14.01
CA ALA A 45 4.78 -3.17 13.74
C ALA A 45 5.07 -3.16 12.23
N ALA A 46 4.44 -4.04 11.46
CA ALA A 46 4.58 -4.10 10.01
C ALA A 46 4.06 -2.81 9.35
N ALA A 47 2.87 -2.35 9.74
CA ALA A 47 2.29 -1.11 9.24
C ALA A 47 3.17 0.11 9.54
N PHE A 48 3.72 0.20 10.74
CA PHE A 48 4.66 1.26 11.10
C PHE A 48 5.91 1.20 10.23
N GLY A 49 6.52 0.02 10.05
CA GLY A 49 7.69 -0.18 9.17
C GLY A 49 7.41 0.26 7.73
N VAL A 50 6.29 -0.18 7.15
CA VAL A 50 5.89 0.23 5.79
C VAL A 50 5.63 1.73 5.70
N SER A 51 5.08 2.37 6.75
CA SER A 51 4.85 3.82 6.76
C SER A 51 6.13 4.66 6.70
N LEU A 52 7.30 4.07 6.94
CA LEU A 52 8.61 4.72 6.83
C LEU A 52 9.22 4.60 5.42
N LEU A 53 8.71 3.69 4.57
CA LEU A 53 9.23 3.49 3.21
C LEU A 53 9.27 4.78 2.37
N PRO A 54 8.25 5.67 2.39
CA PRO A 54 8.33 6.93 1.66
C PRO A 54 9.56 7.77 2.00
N ALA A 55 9.87 7.91 3.29
CA ALA A 55 11.04 8.67 3.73
C ALA A 55 12.37 7.99 3.35
N THR A 56 12.39 6.65 3.31
CA THR A 56 13.56 5.87 2.90
C THR A 56 13.79 5.99 1.39
N LEU A 57 12.71 5.88 0.60
CA LEU A 57 12.77 6.02 -0.86
C LEU A 57 13.23 7.43 -1.28
N GLU A 58 12.75 8.45 -0.59
CA GLU A 58 13.17 9.83 -0.85
C GLU A 58 14.64 10.05 -0.46
N ARG A 59 15.08 9.54 0.71
CA ARG A 59 16.43 9.77 1.23
C ARG A 59 17.51 8.98 0.50
N ASP A 60 17.24 7.68 0.23
CA ASP A 60 18.28 6.74 -0.21
C ASP A 60 18.24 6.48 -1.73
N TYR A 61 17.15 6.82 -2.38
CA TYR A 61 16.92 6.58 -3.81
C TYR A 61 16.44 7.82 -4.58
N ASP A 62 16.39 9.00 -3.96
CA ASP A 62 15.93 10.24 -4.59
C ASP A 62 14.58 10.13 -5.32
N ILE A 63 13.70 9.21 -4.86
CA ILE A 63 12.36 9.01 -5.42
C ILE A 63 11.40 9.95 -4.68
N PRO A 64 10.91 11.04 -5.31
CA PRO A 64 10.09 12.04 -4.63
C PRO A 64 8.68 11.50 -4.37
N LEU A 65 8.33 11.30 -3.11
CA LEU A 65 6.97 10.99 -2.70
C LEU A 65 6.34 12.24 -2.08
N ASN A 66 5.39 12.85 -2.77
CA ASN A 66 4.69 14.01 -2.23
C ASN A 66 3.88 13.64 -0.97
N ALA A 67 3.52 14.67 -0.18
CA ALA A 67 2.82 14.48 1.10
C ALA A 67 1.49 13.71 0.97
N GLY A 68 0.81 13.83 -0.18
CA GLY A 68 -0.44 13.12 -0.46
C GLY A 68 -0.22 11.61 -0.63
N LEU A 69 0.79 11.20 -1.39
CA LEU A 69 1.16 9.79 -1.58
C LEU A 69 1.66 9.16 -0.27
N THR A 70 2.48 9.90 0.48
CA THR A 70 2.94 9.46 1.80
C THR A 70 1.77 9.24 2.75
N LEU A 71 0.80 10.16 2.78
CA LEU A 71 -0.41 10.02 3.58
C LEU A 71 -1.27 8.84 3.11
N TRP A 72 -1.39 8.63 1.79
CA TRP A 72 -2.16 7.52 1.23
C TRP A 72 -1.58 6.17 1.66
N ILE A 73 -0.27 5.95 1.47
CA ILE A 73 0.43 4.73 1.92
C ILE A 73 0.24 4.52 3.44
N THR A 74 0.49 5.58 4.23
CA THR A 74 0.36 5.49 5.69
C THR A 74 -1.07 5.18 6.13
N THR A 75 -2.08 5.74 5.44
CA THR A 75 -3.50 5.47 5.74
C THR A 75 -3.87 4.02 5.43
N ALA A 76 -3.45 3.49 4.29
CA ALA A 76 -3.73 2.11 3.90
C ALA A 76 -3.22 1.12 4.96
N VAL A 77 -1.94 1.23 5.32
CA VAL A 77 -1.34 0.30 6.30
C VAL A 77 -1.85 0.53 7.73
N PHE A 78 -2.22 1.76 8.10
CA PHE A 78 -2.86 2.04 9.38
C PHE A 78 -4.24 1.38 9.49
N LEU A 79 -5.07 1.49 8.44
CA LEU A 79 -6.40 0.89 8.43
C LEU A 79 -6.31 -0.64 8.47
N HIS A 80 -5.34 -1.23 7.78
CA HIS A 80 -5.08 -2.66 7.87
C HIS A 80 -4.71 -3.08 9.30
N ALA A 81 -3.78 -2.40 9.96
CA ALA A 81 -3.42 -2.69 11.34
C ALA A 81 -4.57 -2.49 12.33
N LEU A 82 -5.39 -1.44 12.11
CA LEU A 82 -6.58 -1.17 12.92
C LEU A 82 -7.65 -2.27 12.76
N GLY A 83 -7.74 -2.88 11.58
CA GLY A 83 -8.62 -4.01 11.30
C GLY A 83 -8.44 -5.19 12.25
N ALA A 84 -7.21 -5.45 12.69
CA ALA A 84 -6.88 -6.53 13.63
C ALA A 84 -7.27 -6.25 15.09
N VAL A 85 -7.66 -5.01 15.43
CA VAL A 85 -7.98 -4.62 16.81
C VAL A 85 -9.34 -5.16 17.23
N VAL A 86 -9.39 -5.80 18.38
CA VAL A 86 -10.66 -6.30 18.97
C VAL A 86 -11.52 -5.13 19.47
N VAL A 87 -12.77 -5.08 19.03
CA VAL A 87 -13.78 -4.13 19.50
C VAL A 87 -14.32 -4.62 20.85
N PRO A 88 -14.08 -3.92 21.97
CA PRO A 88 -14.36 -4.46 23.31
C PRO A 88 -15.81 -4.82 23.54
N VAL A 89 -16.76 -4.05 22.99
CA VAL A 89 -18.21 -4.28 23.14
C VAL A 89 -18.74 -5.45 22.30
N ALA A 90 -18.00 -5.84 21.25
CA ALA A 90 -18.40 -6.90 20.32
C ALA A 90 -17.60 -8.20 20.51
N GLY A 91 -16.42 -8.14 21.11
CA GLY A 91 -15.53 -9.29 21.29
C GLY A 91 -14.90 -9.82 20.00
N VAL A 92 -15.08 -9.12 18.87
CA VAL A 92 -14.54 -9.45 17.55
C VAL A 92 -13.65 -8.31 17.06
N ASN A 93 -12.76 -8.58 16.09
CA ASN A 93 -11.93 -7.54 15.50
C ASN A 93 -12.73 -6.63 14.55
N VAL A 94 -12.12 -5.51 14.13
CA VAL A 94 -12.77 -4.52 13.25
C VAL A 94 -13.17 -5.13 11.91
N TYR A 95 -12.37 -6.03 11.35
CA TYR A 95 -12.70 -6.75 10.11
C TYR A 95 -14.04 -7.49 10.21
N ASN A 96 -14.27 -8.18 11.33
CA ASN A 96 -15.53 -8.87 11.57
C ASN A 96 -16.67 -7.95 12.01
N PHE A 97 -16.35 -6.81 12.65
CA PHE A 97 -17.35 -5.88 13.17
C PHE A 97 -17.91 -4.95 12.10
N VAL A 98 -17.08 -4.56 11.12
CA VAL A 98 -17.43 -3.61 10.03
C VAL A 98 -17.39 -4.34 8.69
N PRO A 99 -18.54 -4.74 8.09
CA PRO A 99 -18.60 -5.66 6.94
C PRO A 99 -17.88 -5.19 5.67
N TRP A 100 -17.61 -3.89 5.54
CA TRP A 100 -16.93 -3.30 4.36
C TRP A 100 -15.46 -2.93 4.64
N TRP A 101 -14.96 -3.19 5.85
CA TRP A 101 -13.61 -2.76 6.26
C TRP A 101 -12.53 -3.41 5.41
N ASP A 102 -12.66 -4.70 5.20
CA ASP A 102 -11.75 -5.50 4.41
C ASP A 102 -11.69 -5.03 2.96
N HIS A 103 -12.83 -4.88 2.34
CA HIS A 103 -12.95 -4.32 0.99
C HIS A 103 -12.28 -2.95 0.84
N LEU A 104 -12.37 -2.09 1.84
CA LEU A 104 -11.68 -0.80 1.85
C LEU A 104 -10.16 -0.97 1.93
N THR A 105 -9.67 -1.84 2.82
CA THR A 105 -8.24 -2.06 3.01
C THR A 105 -7.62 -2.71 1.78
N HIS A 106 -8.30 -3.68 1.13
CA HIS A 106 -7.88 -4.27 -0.13
C HIS A 106 -7.83 -3.22 -1.26
N THR A 107 -8.87 -2.41 -1.44
CA THR A 107 -8.87 -1.34 -2.45
C THR A 107 -7.72 -0.35 -2.25
N LEU A 108 -7.45 0.07 -1.01
CA LEU A 108 -6.38 1.01 -0.73
C LEU A 108 -5.00 0.39 -0.92
N SER A 109 -4.77 -0.81 -0.42
CA SER A 109 -3.48 -1.49 -0.51
C SER A 109 -3.15 -1.87 -1.95
N SER A 110 -4.10 -2.42 -2.68
CA SER A 110 -3.94 -2.78 -4.09
C SER A 110 -3.71 -1.57 -4.98
N SER A 111 -4.30 -0.41 -4.64
CA SER A 111 -4.03 0.82 -5.37
C SER A 111 -2.56 1.28 -5.23
N ILE A 112 -1.89 0.97 -4.10
CA ILE A 112 -0.45 1.22 -3.94
C ILE A 112 0.36 0.27 -4.85
N VAL A 113 0.01 -1.02 -4.86
CA VAL A 113 0.64 -2.00 -5.77
C VAL A 113 0.45 -1.59 -7.23
N ALA A 114 -0.75 -1.16 -7.59
CA ALA A 114 -1.07 -0.65 -8.91
C ALA A 114 -0.24 0.59 -9.28
N ALA A 115 -0.02 1.51 -8.32
CA ALA A 115 0.79 2.70 -8.53
C ALA A 115 2.27 2.33 -8.78
N VAL A 116 2.81 1.33 -8.08
CA VAL A 116 4.15 0.79 -8.34
C VAL A 116 4.21 0.16 -9.73
N GLY A 117 3.23 -0.69 -10.10
CA GLY A 117 3.14 -1.28 -11.44
C GLY A 117 3.06 -0.24 -12.55
N TYR A 118 2.22 0.78 -12.38
CA TYR A 118 2.10 1.90 -13.32
C TYR A 118 3.44 2.63 -13.49
N THR A 119 4.06 3.02 -12.37
CA THR A 119 5.34 3.75 -12.37
C THR A 119 6.43 2.94 -13.07
N THR A 120 6.51 1.65 -12.76
CA THR A 120 7.48 0.73 -13.39
C THR A 120 7.27 0.64 -14.89
N ALA A 121 6.04 0.36 -15.35
CA ALA A 121 5.74 0.25 -16.78
C ALA A 121 6.06 1.56 -17.53
N ARG A 122 5.68 2.70 -16.95
CA ARG A 122 5.93 4.01 -17.56
C ARG A 122 7.41 4.37 -17.57
N ALA A 123 8.17 4.07 -16.51
CA ALA A 123 9.60 4.32 -16.48
C ALA A 123 10.34 3.52 -17.57
N PHE A 124 9.97 2.26 -17.78
CA PHE A 124 10.53 1.45 -18.89
C PHE A 124 10.12 1.98 -20.27
N ASP A 125 8.88 2.42 -20.46
CA ASP A 125 8.41 3.02 -21.71
C ASP A 125 9.16 4.34 -22.05
N GLU A 126 9.50 5.12 -21.02
CA GLU A 126 10.23 6.40 -21.19
C GLU A 126 11.73 6.21 -21.32
N HIS A 127 12.32 5.22 -20.63
CA HIS A 127 13.75 4.91 -20.70
C HIS A 127 14.17 4.30 -22.04
N SER A 128 13.34 3.47 -22.66
CA SER A 128 13.70 2.71 -23.85
C SER A 128 13.19 3.35 -25.14
N GLU A 129 14.10 3.64 -26.08
CA GLU A 129 13.70 4.07 -27.42
C GLU A 129 13.09 2.96 -28.27
N MET A 130 13.38 1.69 -27.95
CA MET A 130 12.92 0.52 -28.70
C MET A 130 11.57 -0.05 -28.19
N VAL A 131 11.21 0.26 -26.95
CA VAL A 131 9.97 -0.22 -26.34
C VAL A 131 8.95 0.92 -26.32
N ARG A 132 7.75 0.64 -26.84
CA ARG A 132 6.61 1.55 -26.75
C ARG A 132 5.44 0.77 -26.21
N LEU A 133 5.00 1.13 -25.01
CA LEU A 133 3.89 0.46 -24.34
C LEU A 133 2.58 1.22 -24.61
N PRO A 134 1.67 0.67 -25.44
CA PRO A 134 0.39 1.32 -25.68
C PRO A 134 -0.43 1.37 -24.39
N PRO A 135 -1.33 2.35 -24.22
CA PRO A 135 -2.14 2.51 -23.00
C PRO A 135 -2.89 1.25 -22.59
N GLN A 136 -3.37 0.46 -23.55
CA GLN A 136 -4.07 -0.80 -23.28
C GLN A 136 -3.15 -1.85 -22.65
N PHE A 137 -1.88 -1.90 -23.08
CA PHE A 137 -0.89 -2.79 -22.49
C PHE A 137 -0.58 -2.36 -21.04
N THR A 138 -0.33 -1.07 -20.81
CA THR A 138 -0.08 -0.53 -19.47
C THR A 138 -1.26 -0.81 -18.54
N PHE A 139 -2.49 -0.62 -19.02
CA PHE A 139 -3.70 -0.94 -18.27
C PHE A 139 -3.75 -2.44 -17.90
N ALA A 140 -3.58 -3.33 -18.88
CA ALA A 140 -3.58 -4.78 -18.64
C ALA A 140 -2.44 -5.21 -17.70
N PHE A 141 -1.25 -4.64 -17.86
CA PHE A 141 -0.10 -4.90 -17.01
C PHE A 141 -0.37 -4.54 -15.55
N ILE A 142 -0.94 -3.35 -15.29
CA ILE A 142 -1.32 -2.93 -13.93
C ILE A 142 -2.31 -3.91 -13.32
N LEU A 143 -3.35 -4.30 -14.06
CA LEU A 143 -4.34 -5.27 -13.58
C LEU A 143 -3.69 -6.62 -13.23
N VAL A 144 -2.87 -7.15 -14.13
CA VAL A 144 -2.21 -8.46 -13.93
C VAL A 144 -1.26 -8.41 -12.73
N VAL A 145 -0.43 -7.37 -12.61
CA VAL A 145 0.50 -7.22 -11.48
C VAL A 145 -0.27 -7.09 -10.18
N THR A 146 -1.32 -6.27 -10.14
CA THR A 146 -2.12 -6.09 -8.92
C THR A 146 -2.82 -7.38 -8.51
N LEU A 147 -3.45 -8.08 -9.44
CA LEU A 147 -4.10 -9.37 -9.15
C LEU A 147 -3.09 -10.45 -8.75
N ALA A 148 -1.90 -10.48 -9.36
CA ALA A 148 -0.85 -11.42 -8.95
C ALA A 148 -0.41 -11.17 -7.50
N PHE A 149 -0.27 -9.91 -7.10
CA PHE A 149 0.00 -9.54 -5.70
C PHE A 149 -1.18 -9.87 -4.77
N GLY A 150 -2.42 -9.61 -5.19
CA GLY A 150 -3.61 -10.00 -4.44
C GLY A 150 -3.65 -11.51 -4.18
N VAL A 151 -3.51 -12.32 -5.22
CA VAL A 151 -3.44 -13.79 -5.09
C VAL A 151 -2.29 -14.23 -4.19
N PHE A 152 -1.11 -13.59 -4.31
CA PHE A 152 0.03 -13.90 -3.45
C PHE A 152 -0.28 -13.55 -1.98
N TRP A 153 -0.98 -12.44 -1.73
CA TRP A 153 -1.41 -12.05 -0.39
C TRP A 153 -2.39 -13.07 0.20
N GLU A 154 -3.42 -13.50 -0.54
CA GLU A 154 -4.36 -14.54 -0.13
C GLU A 154 -3.66 -15.87 0.21
N VAL A 155 -2.63 -16.24 -0.57
CA VAL A 155 -1.81 -17.43 -0.26
C VAL A 155 -1.05 -17.26 1.05
N ILE A 156 -0.54 -16.05 1.33
CA ILE A 156 0.13 -15.75 2.61
C ILE A 156 -0.87 -15.85 3.77
N GLU A 157 -2.05 -15.26 3.64
CA GLU A 157 -3.09 -15.31 4.68
C GLU A 157 -3.51 -16.75 4.96
N PHE A 158 -3.78 -17.53 3.92
CA PHE A 158 -4.10 -18.94 4.05
C PHE A 158 -2.98 -19.72 4.78
N ALA A 159 -1.72 -19.53 4.36
CA ALA A 159 -0.59 -20.25 4.96
C ALA A 159 -0.38 -19.86 6.43
N ILE A 160 -0.56 -18.59 6.78
CA ILE A 160 -0.45 -18.10 8.17
C ILE A 160 -1.59 -18.63 9.02
N ASP A 161 -2.80 -18.69 8.49
CA ASP A 161 -3.98 -19.21 9.21
C ASP A 161 -3.82 -20.72 9.49
N GLU A 162 -3.33 -21.51 8.54
CA GLU A 162 -3.00 -22.91 8.73
C GLU A 162 -1.91 -23.12 9.80
N ILE A 163 -0.87 -22.28 9.81
CA ILE A 163 0.17 -22.33 10.86
C ILE A 163 -0.42 -21.92 12.22
N ALA A 164 -1.30 -20.90 12.24
CA ALA A 164 -1.96 -20.44 13.46
C ALA A 164 -2.85 -21.53 14.07
N ALA A 165 -3.54 -22.32 13.24
CA ALA A 165 -4.33 -23.47 13.69
C ALA A 165 -3.48 -24.51 14.41
N LEU A 166 -2.19 -24.65 14.05
CA LEU A 166 -1.26 -25.58 14.69
C LEU A 166 -0.61 -25.01 15.96
N THR A 167 -0.42 -23.68 16.03
CA THR A 167 0.39 -23.01 17.08
C THR A 167 -0.45 -22.21 18.08
N GLY A 168 -1.70 -21.91 17.76
CA GLY A 168 -2.64 -21.23 18.68
C GLY A 168 -2.55 -19.70 18.67
N GLY A 169 -2.09 -19.07 17.58
CA GLY A 169 -1.99 -17.60 17.48
C GLY A 169 -2.36 -17.05 16.10
N ALA A 170 -3.55 -16.46 15.94
CA ALA A 170 -3.93 -15.79 14.69
C ALA A 170 -3.22 -14.45 14.52
N VAL A 171 -2.54 -14.25 13.39
CA VAL A 171 -1.87 -12.99 13.00
C VAL A 171 -2.61 -12.33 11.85
N LEU A 172 -2.96 -13.10 10.84
CA LEU A 172 -3.85 -12.76 9.73
C LEU A 172 -5.02 -13.73 9.77
N THR A 173 -6.14 -13.39 9.16
CA THR A 173 -7.32 -14.24 9.20
C THR A 173 -7.98 -14.27 7.84
N GLN A 174 -8.00 -15.44 7.21
CA GLN A 174 -8.77 -15.70 6.02
C GLN A 174 -10.19 -16.17 6.43
N TYR A 175 -11.20 -15.54 5.85
CA TYR A 175 -12.61 -15.86 6.15
C TYR A 175 -13.26 -16.80 5.11
N GLY A 176 -12.43 -17.46 4.29
CA GLY A 176 -12.85 -18.48 3.33
C GLY A 176 -12.98 -17.98 1.88
N LEU A 177 -13.31 -18.89 0.97
CA LEU A 177 -13.29 -18.65 -0.48
C LEU A 177 -14.08 -17.41 -0.93
N ARG A 178 -15.23 -17.13 -0.31
CA ARG A 178 -16.04 -15.96 -0.67
C ARG A 178 -15.32 -14.65 -0.34
N ASP A 179 -14.63 -14.61 0.75
CA ASP A 179 -13.80 -13.50 1.21
C ASP A 179 -12.67 -13.25 0.21
N THR A 180 -11.80 -14.23 -0.01
CA THR A 180 -10.74 -14.21 -1.01
C THR A 180 -11.22 -13.70 -2.37
N MET A 181 -12.38 -14.18 -2.85
CA MET A 181 -12.90 -13.74 -4.16
C MET A 181 -13.36 -12.28 -4.15
N LEU A 182 -13.93 -11.79 -3.04
CA LEU A 182 -14.31 -10.39 -2.90
C LEU A 182 -13.07 -9.50 -2.81
N ASP A 183 -12.04 -9.93 -2.09
CA ASP A 183 -10.79 -9.19 -1.94
C ASP A 183 -10.11 -8.99 -3.29
N LEU A 184 -10.04 -10.02 -4.13
CA LEU A 184 -9.56 -9.90 -5.51
C LEU A 184 -10.43 -8.96 -6.38
N VAL A 185 -11.74 -8.90 -6.15
CA VAL A 185 -12.61 -7.91 -6.80
C VAL A 185 -12.25 -6.50 -6.35
N PHE A 186 -12.05 -6.27 -5.06
CA PHE A 186 -11.69 -4.96 -4.53
C PHE A 186 -10.24 -4.57 -4.85
N ASP A 187 -9.34 -5.52 -4.99
CA ASP A 187 -8.01 -5.31 -5.57
C ASP A 187 -8.09 -4.81 -7.02
N THR A 188 -8.98 -5.42 -7.80
CA THR A 188 -9.27 -4.95 -9.17
C THR A 188 -9.80 -3.51 -9.18
N VAL A 189 -10.66 -3.15 -8.25
CA VAL A 189 -11.14 -1.75 -8.09
C VAL A 189 -9.97 -0.81 -7.83
N GLY A 190 -9.07 -1.15 -6.91
CA GLY A 190 -7.86 -0.37 -6.63
C GLY A 190 -6.97 -0.18 -7.86
N ALA A 191 -6.76 -1.26 -8.65
CA ALA A 191 -6.01 -1.20 -9.90
C ALA A 191 -6.66 -0.28 -10.94
N VAL A 192 -7.98 -0.37 -11.12
CA VAL A 192 -8.72 0.49 -12.05
C VAL A 192 -8.65 1.96 -11.66
N VAL A 193 -8.77 2.26 -10.36
CA VAL A 193 -8.61 3.62 -9.84
C VAL A 193 -7.26 4.21 -10.27
N VAL A 194 -6.17 3.49 -10.07
CA VAL A 194 -4.83 3.95 -10.44
C VAL A 194 -4.66 4.02 -11.97
N ALA A 195 -5.16 3.05 -12.70
CA ALA A 195 -5.08 3.05 -14.16
C ALA A 195 -5.76 4.28 -14.79
N VAL A 196 -6.82 4.81 -14.15
CA VAL A 196 -7.55 6.00 -14.63
C VAL A 196 -6.88 7.30 -14.16
N TRP A 197 -6.39 7.38 -12.92
CA TRP A 197 -5.89 8.63 -12.31
C TRP A 197 -4.37 8.68 -12.11
N GLY A 198 -3.66 7.57 -12.28
CA GLY A 198 -2.21 7.47 -12.03
C GLY A 198 -1.40 8.48 -12.84
N THR A 199 -1.75 8.71 -14.11
CA THR A 199 -1.08 9.69 -14.98
C THR A 199 -1.04 11.09 -14.39
N ALA A 200 -2.08 11.50 -13.66
CA ALA A 200 -2.17 12.85 -13.11
C ALA A 200 -1.33 13.03 -11.81
N HIS A 201 -0.92 11.96 -11.13
CA HIS A 201 -0.36 12.03 -9.79
C HIS A 201 1.01 11.35 -9.63
N LEU A 202 1.43 10.53 -10.59
CA LEU A 202 2.64 9.70 -10.50
C LEU A 202 3.76 10.14 -11.47
N THR A 203 3.58 11.21 -12.23
CA THR A 203 4.54 11.68 -13.25
C THR A 203 5.92 11.98 -12.66
N ASP A 204 5.98 12.61 -11.49
CA ASP A 204 7.26 12.97 -10.85
C ASP A 204 8.04 11.70 -10.42
N ILE A 205 7.33 10.66 -9.96
CA ILE A 205 7.93 9.38 -9.57
C ILE A 205 8.41 8.62 -10.81
N VAL A 206 7.63 8.63 -11.89
CA VAL A 206 8.03 8.04 -13.17
C VAL A 206 9.33 8.67 -13.64
N GLY A 207 9.42 9.99 -13.67
CA GLY A 207 10.63 10.71 -14.09
C GLY A 207 11.86 10.37 -13.23
N ALA A 208 11.70 10.25 -11.91
CA ALA A 208 12.80 9.87 -11.01
C ALA A 208 13.29 8.43 -11.28
N VAL A 209 12.38 7.47 -11.45
CA VAL A 209 12.74 6.08 -11.74
C VAL A 209 13.39 5.96 -13.12
N THR A 210 12.90 6.69 -14.14
CA THR A 210 13.51 6.73 -15.48
C THR A 210 14.94 7.25 -15.39
N GLY A 211 15.19 8.34 -14.66
CA GLY A 211 16.53 8.89 -14.45
C GLY A 211 17.51 7.88 -13.84
N HIS A 212 17.09 7.10 -12.87
CA HIS A 212 17.91 6.02 -12.28
C HIS A 212 18.23 4.89 -13.27
N LEU A 213 17.31 4.56 -14.19
CA LEU A 213 17.56 3.57 -15.25
C LEU A 213 18.59 4.10 -16.25
N ASP A 214 18.51 5.38 -16.63
CA ASP A 214 19.44 6.03 -17.56
C ASP A 214 20.87 6.07 -17.01
N GLU A 215 21.04 6.42 -15.72
CA GLU A 215 22.34 6.44 -15.04
C GLU A 215 22.99 5.04 -15.02
N ARG A 216 22.22 3.99 -14.70
CA ARG A 216 22.72 2.60 -14.68
C ARG A 216 23.06 2.08 -16.07
N GLY A 217 22.31 2.46 -17.10
CA GLY A 217 22.61 2.14 -18.49
C GLY A 217 23.95 2.74 -18.91
N ALA A 218 24.19 4.01 -18.60
CA ALA A 218 25.44 4.70 -18.93
C ALA A 218 26.68 4.11 -18.21
N ASP A 219 26.52 3.53 -17.02
CA ASP A 219 27.62 2.86 -16.29
C ASP A 219 27.92 1.45 -16.82
N SER A 220 26.96 0.76 -17.41
CA SER A 220 27.14 -0.58 -18.00
C SER A 220 27.86 -0.56 -19.35
N ASP A 221 27.87 0.58 -20.05
CA ASP A 221 28.52 0.78 -21.35
C ASP A 221 29.97 1.31 -21.24
N ARG A 222 30.49 1.45 -20.01
CA ARG A 222 31.88 1.84 -19.71
C ARG A 222 32.73 0.65 -19.28
#